data_959ea8d04d431e70165bedc2369611cb
#
_entry.id   959ea8d04d431e70165bedc2369611cb
#
_cell.length_a   1.000
_cell.length_b   1.000
_cell.length_c   1.000
_cell.angle_alpha   90.00
_cell.angle_beta   90.00
_cell.angle_gamma   90.00
#
_symmetry.space_group_name_H-M   'P 1'
#
loop_
_entity.id
_entity.type
_entity.pdbx_description
1 polymer ?
#
loop_
_entity_poly.entity_id
_entity_poly.type
_entity_poly.pdbx_seq_one_letter_code
_entity_poly.pdbx_strand_id
1 'polypeptide(L)'
;MSKIYLSPERRPNPHGPYYGYPGVYEHDVCVEIGAYCADALTRCGFDVMVASPEKTMQERVAESIEWKSNLHMPIHTNASTATLKEGSAQGPTVLRYGKAGGVSDRACQMVYRRLMEIYPRNTHRGVYQKDEFYEIGRTPMLSIYPELAFHDNGQD
;
A
#
# COMPACT_ATOMS: atom_id res chain seq x y z
N MET A 1 -16.82 -13.65 -9.59
CA MET A 1 -16.35 -12.27 -9.44
C MET A 1 -14.98 -12.32 -8.80
N SER A 2 -14.00 -11.55 -9.28
CA SER A 2 -12.69 -11.57 -8.66
C SER A 2 -12.71 -10.79 -7.34
N LYS A 3 -12.03 -11.32 -6.33
CA LYS A 3 -12.02 -10.82 -4.96
C LYS A 3 -10.75 -10.03 -4.67
N ILE A 4 -10.89 -8.81 -4.18
CA ILE A 4 -9.77 -7.93 -3.83
C ILE A 4 -9.84 -7.61 -2.34
N TYR A 5 -8.78 -7.94 -1.61
CA TYR A 5 -8.62 -7.60 -0.21
C TYR A 5 -7.73 -6.37 -0.09
N LEU A 6 -8.27 -5.29 0.44
CA LEU A 6 -7.53 -4.06 0.73
C LEU A 6 -7.11 -4.04 2.20
N SER A 7 -5.83 -3.80 2.45
CA SER A 7 -5.22 -3.76 3.77
C SER A 7 -4.56 -2.40 4.03
N PRO A 8 -5.33 -1.33 4.31
CA PRO A 8 -4.75 -0.05 4.69
C PRO A 8 -3.94 -0.15 5.98
N GLU A 9 -2.94 0.74 6.18
CA GLU A 9 -2.15 0.76 7.42
C GLU A 9 -3.01 0.68 8.66
N ARG A 10 -2.54 -0.05 9.67
CA ARG A 10 -3.27 -0.38 10.90
C ARG A 10 -2.99 0.58 12.06
N ARG A 11 -3.79 0.50 13.10
CA ARG A 11 -3.53 1.14 14.41
C ARG A 11 -2.80 0.20 15.38
N PRO A 12 -1.98 0.71 16.31
CA PRO A 12 -1.48 2.07 16.31
C PRO A 12 -0.45 2.28 15.20
N ASN A 13 -0.37 3.50 14.67
CA ASN A 13 0.67 3.83 13.72
C ASN A 13 2.04 3.88 14.45
N PRO A 14 3.02 3.06 14.07
CA PRO A 14 4.34 3.06 14.69
C PRO A 14 5.19 4.28 14.31
N HIS A 15 4.80 4.99 13.27
CA HIS A 15 5.47 6.20 12.78
C HIS A 15 4.69 7.44 13.24
N GLY A 16 5.35 8.55 13.46
CA GLY A 16 4.72 9.79 13.88
C GLY A 16 3.76 10.39 12.84
N PRO A 17 3.21 11.57 13.12
CA PRO A 17 2.36 12.28 12.16
C PRO A 17 3.15 12.67 10.92
N TYR A 18 2.42 12.97 9.83
CA TYR A 18 3.00 13.53 8.62
C TYR A 18 3.81 14.79 8.92
N TYR A 19 4.94 14.93 8.26
CA TYR A 19 5.78 16.12 8.42
C TYR A 19 5.01 17.39 8.03
N GLY A 20 5.00 18.36 8.93
CA GLY A 20 4.26 19.61 8.75
C GLY A 20 2.75 19.53 9.01
N TYR A 21 2.21 18.35 9.31
CA TYR A 21 0.77 18.13 9.55
C TYR A 21 0.55 17.39 10.89
N PRO A 22 0.73 18.08 12.03
CA PRO A 22 0.54 17.45 13.35
C PRO A 22 -0.91 16.96 13.50
N GLY A 23 -1.03 15.69 13.92
CA GLY A 23 -2.33 15.02 14.07
C GLY A 23 -2.83 14.28 12.85
N VAL A 24 -2.14 14.31 11.71
CA VAL A 24 -2.41 13.47 10.54
C VAL A 24 -1.44 12.31 10.53
N TYR A 25 -1.93 11.09 10.56
CA TYR A 25 -1.13 9.86 10.60
C TYR A 25 -1.32 9.03 9.33
N GLU A 26 -0.33 8.22 8.99
CA GLU A 26 -0.37 7.29 7.87
C GLU A 26 -1.65 6.46 7.85
N HIS A 27 -2.02 5.91 8.99
CA HIS A 27 -3.24 5.13 9.15
C HIS A 27 -4.49 5.88 8.67
N ASP A 28 -4.67 7.14 9.08
CA ASP A 28 -5.88 7.91 8.74
C ASP A 28 -5.99 8.12 7.23
N VAL A 29 -4.87 8.48 6.60
CA VAL A 29 -4.79 8.69 5.14
C VAL A 29 -4.97 7.39 4.38
N CYS A 30 -4.32 6.31 4.81
CA CYS A 30 -4.43 5.01 4.14
C CYS A 30 -5.83 4.41 4.24
N VAL A 31 -6.53 4.60 5.36
CA VAL A 31 -7.93 4.16 5.52
C VAL A 31 -8.85 4.93 4.57
N GLU A 32 -8.68 6.24 4.45
CA GLU A 32 -9.47 7.06 3.53
C GLU A 32 -9.22 6.65 2.07
N ILE A 33 -7.97 6.47 1.67
CA ILE A 33 -7.61 5.98 0.33
C ILE A 33 -8.17 4.58 0.10
N GLY A 34 -8.10 3.71 1.08
CA GLY A 34 -8.68 2.36 1.03
C GLY A 34 -10.18 2.38 0.77
N ALA A 35 -10.91 3.31 1.38
CA ALA A 35 -12.34 3.48 1.16
C ALA A 35 -12.64 3.93 -0.28
N TYR A 36 -11.93 4.94 -0.80
CA TYR A 36 -12.07 5.35 -2.21
C TYR A 36 -11.72 4.23 -3.20
N CYS A 37 -10.68 3.48 -2.92
CA CYS A 37 -10.30 2.31 -3.72
C CYS A 37 -11.41 1.24 -3.72
N ALA A 38 -12.00 0.94 -2.55
CA ALA A 38 -13.07 -0.03 -2.42
C ALA A 38 -14.30 0.37 -3.26
N ASP A 39 -14.71 1.62 -3.16
CA ASP A 39 -15.83 2.16 -3.95
C ASP A 39 -15.57 2.07 -5.46
N ALA A 40 -14.37 2.45 -5.89
CA ALA A 40 -14.00 2.41 -7.30
C ALA A 40 -13.95 0.97 -7.83
N LEU A 41 -13.33 0.06 -7.10
CA LEU A 41 -13.23 -1.35 -7.48
C LEU A 41 -14.59 -2.05 -7.49
N THR A 42 -15.46 -1.74 -6.54
CA THR A 42 -16.85 -2.25 -6.51
C THR A 42 -17.63 -1.79 -7.72
N ARG A 43 -17.53 -0.53 -8.12
CA ARG A 43 -18.14 -0.02 -9.36
C ARG A 43 -17.59 -0.71 -10.62
N CYS A 44 -16.33 -1.18 -10.57
CA CYS A 44 -15.73 -1.98 -11.65
C CYS A 44 -16.15 -3.46 -11.63
N GLY A 45 -16.99 -3.87 -10.70
CA GLY A 45 -17.52 -5.23 -10.63
C GLY A 45 -16.65 -6.22 -9.88
N PHE A 46 -15.74 -5.75 -9.03
CA PHE A 46 -15.00 -6.60 -8.11
C PHE A 46 -15.76 -6.81 -6.79
N ASP A 47 -15.52 -7.95 -6.16
CA ASP A 47 -15.93 -8.21 -4.79
C ASP A 47 -14.80 -7.70 -3.88
N VAL A 48 -15.07 -6.74 -3.01
CA VAL A 48 -14.04 -6.03 -2.25
C VAL A 48 -14.26 -6.17 -0.76
N MET A 49 -13.21 -6.55 -0.05
CA MET A 49 -13.16 -6.53 1.41
C MET A 49 -12.05 -5.56 1.85
N VAL A 50 -12.37 -4.73 2.83
CA VAL A 50 -11.40 -3.83 3.47
C VAL A 50 -11.11 -4.34 4.87
N ALA A 51 -9.84 -4.50 5.20
CA ALA A 51 -9.40 -4.93 6.52
C ALA A 51 -9.83 -3.94 7.60
N SER A 52 -10.29 -4.46 8.74
CA SER A 52 -10.48 -3.63 9.93
C SER A 52 -9.14 -3.02 10.38
N PRO A 53 -9.10 -1.73 10.74
CA PRO A 53 -7.90 -1.07 11.22
C PRO A 53 -7.33 -1.69 12.52
N GLU A 54 -8.16 -2.34 13.29
CA GLU A 54 -7.77 -2.95 14.58
C GLU A 54 -7.08 -4.32 14.42
N LYS A 55 -7.13 -4.92 13.22
CA LYS A 55 -6.50 -6.22 12.96
C LYS A 55 -4.99 -6.10 12.79
N THR A 56 -4.28 -7.06 13.35
CA THR A 56 -2.85 -7.25 13.10
C THR A 56 -2.59 -7.67 11.65
N MET A 57 -1.36 -7.52 11.16
CA MET A 57 -0.98 -8.01 9.82
C MET A 57 -1.24 -9.51 9.66
N GLN A 58 -1.02 -10.30 10.72
CA GLN A 58 -1.26 -11.74 10.72
C GLN A 58 -2.74 -12.07 10.52
N GLU A 59 -3.63 -11.38 11.24
CA GLU A 59 -5.07 -11.55 11.12
C GLU A 59 -5.59 -11.14 9.74
N ARG A 60 -5.05 -10.07 9.17
CA ARG A 60 -5.41 -9.59 7.82
C ARG A 60 -5.00 -10.58 6.73
N VAL A 61 -3.78 -11.11 6.81
CA VAL A 61 -3.32 -12.15 5.88
C VAL A 61 -4.18 -13.41 6.01
N ALA A 62 -4.46 -13.86 7.25
CA ALA A 62 -5.31 -15.02 7.49
C ALA A 62 -6.73 -14.81 6.94
N GLU A 63 -7.34 -13.66 7.21
CA GLU A 63 -8.68 -13.31 6.69
C GLU A 63 -8.71 -13.25 5.15
N SER A 64 -7.69 -12.67 4.54
CA SER A 64 -7.57 -12.60 3.08
C SER A 64 -7.48 -14.00 2.45
N ILE A 65 -6.73 -14.90 3.09
CA ILE A 65 -6.61 -16.31 2.67
C ILE A 65 -7.95 -17.05 2.84
N GLU A 66 -8.59 -16.92 4.01
CA GLU A 66 -9.86 -17.57 4.33
C GLU A 66 -10.96 -17.10 3.37
N TRP A 67 -11.00 -15.80 3.09
CA TRP A 67 -11.93 -15.22 2.12
C TRP A 67 -11.63 -15.60 0.68
N LYS A 68 -10.48 -16.24 0.41
CA LYS A 68 -10.01 -16.65 -0.93
C LYS A 68 -9.90 -15.47 -1.89
N SER A 69 -9.24 -14.41 -1.46
CA SER A 69 -8.97 -13.26 -2.31
C SER A 69 -8.08 -13.64 -3.50
N ASN A 70 -8.26 -12.97 -4.62
CA ASN A 70 -7.39 -13.11 -5.80
C ASN A 70 -6.21 -12.13 -5.75
N LEU A 71 -6.43 -11.01 -5.06
CA LEU A 71 -5.43 -9.96 -4.83
C LEU A 71 -5.50 -9.51 -3.38
N HIS A 72 -4.33 -9.42 -2.73
CA HIS A 72 -4.12 -8.78 -1.44
C HIS A 72 -3.33 -7.48 -1.68
N MET A 73 -3.89 -6.35 -1.27
CA MET A 73 -3.28 -5.03 -1.51
C MET A 73 -3.15 -4.26 -0.19
N PRO A 74 -2.00 -4.31 0.46
CA PRO A 74 -1.65 -3.33 1.50
C PRO A 74 -1.63 -1.92 0.90
N ILE A 75 -1.98 -0.91 1.70
CA ILE A 75 -1.96 0.49 1.28
C ILE A 75 -1.18 1.26 2.33
N HIS A 76 -0.05 1.84 1.92
CA HIS A 76 0.90 2.50 2.80
C HIS A 76 1.42 3.82 2.24
N THR A 77 2.01 4.60 3.13
CA THR A 77 2.92 5.68 2.79
C THR A 77 4.28 5.41 3.41
N ASN A 78 5.32 5.83 2.74
CA ASN A 78 6.70 5.54 3.10
C ASN A 78 7.26 6.59 4.09
N ALA A 79 8.37 6.25 4.73
CA ALA A 79 9.19 7.19 5.48
C ALA A 79 10.67 6.95 5.17
N SER A 80 11.42 8.01 4.93
CA SER A 80 12.86 7.94 4.67
C SER A 80 13.68 8.05 5.96
N THR A 81 13.06 8.52 7.04
CA THR A 81 13.69 8.67 8.36
C THR A 81 12.87 7.97 9.43
N ALA A 82 13.54 7.35 10.38
CA ALA A 82 12.88 6.77 11.57
C ALA A 82 12.49 7.83 12.62
N THR A 83 12.76 9.09 12.33
CA THR A 83 12.49 10.23 13.20
C THR A 83 11.58 11.20 12.49
N LEU A 84 10.75 11.94 13.23
CA LEU A 84 9.84 12.97 12.72
C LEU A 84 10.54 14.20 12.10
N LYS A 85 11.75 14.02 11.58
CA LYS A 85 12.49 15.05 10.85
C LYS A 85 12.12 14.98 9.38
N GLU A 86 12.21 16.13 8.71
CA GLU A 86 12.01 16.23 7.27
C GLU A 86 12.92 15.26 6.51
N GLY A 87 12.30 14.38 5.77
CA GLY A 87 12.96 13.47 4.84
C GLY A 87 13.16 14.14 3.47
N SER A 88 14.13 13.65 2.71
CA SER A 88 14.40 14.14 1.35
C SER A 88 13.88 13.22 0.24
N ALA A 89 13.46 12.01 0.58
CA ALA A 89 12.93 11.07 -0.39
C ALA A 89 11.51 11.48 -0.83
N GLN A 90 11.21 11.25 -2.11
CA GLN A 90 9.94 11.64 -2.74
C GLN A 90 9.44 10.57 -3.69
N GLY A 91 8.13 10.55 -3.89
CA GLY A 91 7.46 9.81 -4.94
C GLY A 91 7.05 8.40 -4.58
N PRO A 92 6.06 7.86 -5.29
CA PRO A 92 5.54 6.54 -5.05
C PRO A 92 6.54 5.45 -5.42
N THR A 93 6.40 4.32 -4.76
CA THR A 93 7.02 3.06 -5.15
C THR A 93 6.00 1.94 -5.00
N VAL A 94 6.24 0.78 -5.63
CA VAL A 94 5.40 -0.39 -5.44
C VAL A 94 6.30 -1.58 -5.10
N LEU A 95 5.94 -2.30 -4.06
CA LEU A 95 6.69 -3.47 -3.62
C LEU A 95 6.01 -4.74 -4.14
N ARG A 96 6.81 -5.72 -4.54
CA ARG A 96 6.36 -6.97 -5.15
C ARG A 96 6.97 -8.20 -4.50
N TYR A 97 6.34 -9.33 -4.72
CA TYR A 97 6.90 -10.64 -4.45
C TYR A 97 7.68 -11.17 -5.66
N GLY A 98 8.80 -11.83 -5.40
CA GLY A 98 9.54 -12.60 -6.40
C GLY A 98 10.28 -11.75 -7.44
N LYS A 99 10.70 -12.42 -8.52
CA LYS A 99 11.61 -11.87 -9.53
C LYS A 99 10.94 -10.87 -10.48
N ALA A 100 11.75 -10.01 -11.07
CA ALA A 100 11.35 -9.16 -12.18
C ALA A 100 10.84 -10.01 -13.38
N GLY A 101 9.86 -9.48 -14.09
CA GLY A 101 9.20 -10.14 -15.23
C GLY A 101 8.13 -11.17 -14.86
N GLY A 102 7.96 -11.51 -13.59
CA GLY A 102 6.89 -12.38 -13.11
C GLY A 102 5.50 -11.72 -13.13
N VAL A 103 4.45 -12.47 -12.76
CA VAL A 103 3.08 -11.97 -12.72
C VAL A 103 2.95 -10.81 -11.73
N SER A 104 3.52 -10.97 -10.52
CA SER A 104 3.53 -9.91 -9.50
C SER A 104 4.23 -8.66 -10.00
N ASP A 105 5.39 -8.80 -10.64
CA ASP A 105 6.12 -7.65 -11.18
C ASP A 105 5.30 -6.90 -12.24
N ARG A 106 4.70 -7.59 -13.20
CA ARG A 106 3.86 -6.95 -14.22
C ARG A 106 2.67 -6.19 -13.62
N ALA A 107 2.02 -6.77 -12.64
CA ALA A 107 0.90 -6.13 -11.94
C ALA A 107 1.37 -4.89 -11.16
N CYS A 108 2.48 -4.99 -10.42
CA CYS A 108 3.07 -3.85 -9.70
C CYS A 108 3.53 -2.73 -10.65
N GLN A 109 4.12 -3.08 -11.81
CA GLN A 109 4.50 -2.10 -12.83
C GLN A 109 3.28 -1.36 -13.42
N MET A 110 2.13 -2.01 -13.55
CA MET A 110 0.90 -1.36 -14.00
C MET A 110 0.42 -0.34 -12.97
N VAL A 111 0.37 -0.72 -11.69
CA VAL A 111 -0.01 0.19 -10.59
C VAL A 111 0.99 1.34 -10.49
N TYR A 112 2.29 1.05 -10.51
CA TYR A 112 3.33 2.09 -10.46
C TYR A 112 3.19 3.12 -11.58
N ARG A 113 2.99 2.68 -12.82
CA ARG A 113 2.78 3.59 -13.96
C ARG A 113 1.58 4.50 -13.75
N ARG A 114 0.46 3.97 -13.23
CA ARG A 114 -0.73 4.78 -12.94
C ARG A 114 -0.50 5.78 -11.82
N LEU A 115 0.21 5.40 -10.78
CA LEU A 115 0.62 6.34 -9.73
C LEU A 115 1.48 7.48 -10.29
N MET A 116 2.42 7.17 -11.18
CA MET A 116 3.28 8.17 -11.82
C MET A 116 2.54 9.11 -12.79
N GLU A 117 1.42 8.69 -13.38
CA GLU A 117 0.59 9.55 -14.21
C GLU A 117 -0.10 10.67 -13.42
N ILE A 118 -0.43 10.41 -12.15
CA ILE A 118 -1.12 11.37 -11.27
C ILE A 118 -0.16 12.08 -10.31
N TYR A 119 1.03 11.54 -10.10
CA TYR A 119 2.02 12.13 -9.20
C TYR A 119 2.63 13.38 -9.84
N PRO A 120 2.59 14.55 -9.15
CA PRO A 120 2.88 15.85 -9.79
C PRO A 120 4.37 16.10 -10.09
N ARG A 121 5.26 15.22 -9.65
CA ARG A 121 6.70 15.40 -9.76
C ARG A 121 7.36 14.28 -10.54
N ASN A 122 8.47 14.61 -11.19
CA ASN A 122 9.25 13.66 -11.97
C ASN A 122 10.24 12.92 -11.06
N THR A 123 9.74 12.01 -10.24
CA THR A 123 10.57 11.11 -9.43
C THR A 123 10.43 9.69 -9.95
N HIS A 124 11.55 8.98 -10.08
CA HIS A 124 11.57 7.63 -10.63
C HIS A 124 12.07 6.64 -9.58
N ARG A 125 11.20 6.20 -8.69
CA ARG A 125 11.56 5.17 -7.69
C ARG A 125 11.44 3.77 -8.28
N GLY A 126 10.29 3.38 -8.81
CA GLY A 126 10.09 2.10 -9.47
C GLY A 126 9.42 1.02 -8.61
N VAL A 127 9.60 -0.23 -9.05
CA VAL A 127 9.07 -1.43 -8.40
C VAL A 127 10.21 -2.24 -7.79
N TYR A 128 10.09 -2.58 -6.49
CA TYR A 128 11.13 -3.29 -5.75
C TYR A 128 10.64 -4.63 -5.21
N GLN A 129 11.53 -5.61 -5.16
CA GLN A 129 11.29 -6.89 -4.50
C GLN A 129 11.42 -6.74 -2.98
N LYS A 130 10.43 -7.24 -2.24
CA LYS A 130 10.35 -7.19 -0.77
C LYS A 130 9.67 -8.44 -0.20
N ASP A 131 10.21 -9.61 -0.52
CA ASP A 131 9.66 -10.90 -0.10
C ASP A 131 9.63 -11.08 1.44
N GLU A 132 10.45 -10.32 2.15
CA GLU A 132 10.53 -10.30 3.62
C GLU A 132 9.34 -9.58 4.28
N PHE A 133 8.62 -8.73 3.56
CA PHE A 133 7.44 -8.04 4.11
C PHE A 133 6.30 -9.04 4.31
N TYR A 134 5.73 -9.06 5.51
CA TYR A 134 4.77 -10.09 5.92
C TYR A 134 3.58 -10.20 4.97
N GLU A 135 2.95 -9.07 4.62
CA GLU A 135 1.79 -9.03 3.72
C GLU A 135 2.15 -9.25 2.23
N ILE A 136 3.43 -9.37 1.91
CA ILE A 136 3.91 -9.78 0.58
C ILE A 136 4.29 -11.27 0.60
N GLY A 137 5.16 -11.65 1.53
CA GLY A 137 5.77 -12.98 1.54
C GLY A 137 4.90 -14.09 2.13
N ARG A 138 3.82 -13.75 2.84
CA ARG A 138 2.91 -14.71 3.47
C ARG A 138 1.55 -14.82 2.79
N THR A 139 1.32 -14.08 1.73
CA THR A 139 0.10 -14.18 0.92
C THR A 139 0.33 -15.12 -0.27
N PRO A 140 -0.41 -16.24 -0.37
CA PRO A 140 -0.27 -17.17 -1.50
C PRO A 140 -0.89 -16.67 -2.80
N MET A 141 -1.72 -15.62 -2.73
CA MET A 141 -2.30 -14.94 -3.89
C MET A 141 -1.40 -13.80 -4.38
N LEU A 142 -1.81 -13.14 -5.46
CA LEU A 142 -1.14 -11.93 -5.92
C LEU A 142 -1.13 -10.87 -4.82
N SER A 143 0.04 -10.31 -4.52
CA SER A 143 0.18 -9.15 -3.63
C SER A 143 0.78 -7.98 -4.39
N ILE A 144 0.19 -6.80 -4.22
CA ILE A 144 0.67 -5.51 -4.74
C ILE A 144 0.71 -4.54 -3.57
N TYR A 145 1.89 -4.04 -3.22
CA TYR A 145 2.07 -3.20 -2.04
C TYR A 145 2.53 -1.79 -2.47
N PRO A 146 1.60 -0.86 -2.71
CA PRO A 146 1.95 0.52 -3.00
C PRO A 146 2.37 1.27 -1.74
N GLU A 147 3.47 1.99 -1.87
CA GLU A 147 3.94 3.07 -1.00
C GLU A 147 3.66 4.37 -1.75
N LEU A 148 2.61 5.08 -1.38
CA LEU A 148 2.02 6.12 -2.22
C LEU A 148 2.84 7.40 -2.29
N ALA A 149 3.49 7.76 -1.17
CA ALA A 149 4.29 8.97 -1.00
C ALA A 149 5.17 8.84 0.25
N PHE A 150 5.98 9.84 0.56
CA PHE A 150 6.76 9.90 1.80
C PHE A 150 6.13 10.85 2.79
N HIS A 151 5.54 10.30 3.87
CA HIS A 151 4.87 11.10 4.88
C HIS A 151 5.82 11.93 5.78
N ASP A 152 7.13 11.69 5.70
CA ASP A 152 8.16 12.50 6.35
C ASP A 152 8.72 13.62 5.46
N ASN A 153 8.13 13.85 4.29
CA ASN A 153 8.51 14.92 3.37
C ASN A 153 7.32 15.87 3.13
N GLY A 154 7.46 17.10 3.61
CA GLY A 154 6.39 18.12 3.49
C GLY A 154 6.07 18.57 2.06
N GLN A 155 6.78 18.07 1.08
CA GLN A 155 6.52 18.31 -0.34
C GLN A 155 5.87 17.11 -1.05
N ASP A 156 5.74 15.98 -0.38
CA ASP A 156 5.22 14.74 -0.92
C ASP A 156 3.83 14.44 -0.43
#